data_9587d62d7e5d326a2feb36bf774bc270
#
_entry.id   9587d62d7e5d326a2feb36bf774bc270
#
_cell.length_a   1.000
_cell.length_b   1.000
_cell.length_c   1.000
_cell.angle_alpha   90.00
_cell.angle_beta   90.00
_cell.angle_gamma   90.00
#
_symmetry.space_group_name_H-M   'P 1'
#
loop_
_entity.id
_entity.type
_entity.pdbx_description
1 polymer ?
#
loop_
_entity_poly.entity_id
_entity_poly.type
_entity_poly.pdbx_seq_one_letter_code
_entity_poly.pdbx_strand_id
1 'polypeptide(L)'
;MKHALFLAWRSLLWHRGRSLIIVLSLAITIWVPVTVHLVLNQFRSEISARAAATPLIAGAPGSRVDLALHALYFEAVPPAETTMAQVDEMTSSDLGIAIPLHVRFRTQSQPGVDGAPIVGTSPEYFEFRDLQIQSGEMLSLLGDCVLGSRVAAAMSLKPGDSILSAPQNAFNLAGDYPLKMKVTGVLQPSHSPDDEAVFTDVRTAWVIAGIGHGHQEVNSQTDPALLLNSDDKTSVTANAGVLPFTEITAGNIDSFHFHGEPESFPLTAVIVVPKDEKSRVRILGRYSSASSTAQCLKPPEVIEELLSIVFRIEQMVWLCSIAAAVVTGLLLALVLSLSMRLRAAEMMTMFRLGCSRMTIATLQISEIVITMLTASILATSASWLTFFLASDSLRRLLF
;
A
#
# COMPACT_ATOMS: atom_id res chain seq x y z
N MET A 1 32.48 10.50 42.65
CA MET A 1 31.64 10.46 41.43
C MET A 1 30.31 11.20 41.57
N LYS A 2 29.49 10.97 42.61
CA LYS A 2 28.17 11.65 42.78
C LYS A 2 28.28 13.20 42.77
N HIS A 3 29.28 13.78 43.43
CA HIS A 3 29.50 15.22 43.48
C HIS A 3 29.94 15.81 42.11
N ALA A 4 30.73 15.08 41.31
CA ALA A 4 31.13 15.51 40.00
C ALA A 4 29.94 15.54 39.03
N LEU A 5 29.08 14.55 39.06
CA LEU A 5 27.84 14.52 38.28
C LEU A 5 26.88 15.67 38.65
N PHE A 6 26.71 15.94 39.92
CA PHE A 6 25.86 17.06 40.39
C PHE A 6 26.41 18.42 39.94
N LEU A 7 27.71 18.63 40.04
CA LEU A 7 28.37 19.88 39.58
C LEU A 7 28.31 20.03 38.06
N ALA A 8 28.50 18.93 37.30
CA ALA A 8 28.36 18.93 35.86
C ALA A 8 26.94 19.30 35.42
N TRP A 9 25.93 18.74 36.07
CA TRP A 9 24.52 19.09 35.81
C TRP A 9 24.22 20.56 36.08
N ARG A 10 24.70 21.11 37.20
CA ARG A 10 24.55 22.53 37.56
C ARG A 10 25.28 23.44 36.55
N SER A 11 26.46 23.05 36.09
CA SER A 11 27.22 23.77 35.07
C SER A 11 26.48 23.84 33.74
N LEU A 12 25.90 22.75 33.31
CA LEU A 12 25.06 22.68 32.08
C LEU A 12 23.84 23.60 32.19
N LEU A 13 23.18 23.61 33.36
CA LEU A 13 22.04 24.49 33.63
C LEU A 13 22.41 25.96 33.69
N TRP A 14 23.60 26.29 34.15
CA TRP A 14 24.09 27.66 34.20
C TRP A 14 24.35 28.22 32.81
N HIS A 15 24.87 27.39 31.88
CA HIS A 15 25.20 27.76 30.51
C HIS A 15 24.13 27.23 29.51
N ARG A 16 22.83 27.49 29.80
CA ARG A 16 21.67 26.92 29.08
C ARG A 16 21.76 27.06 27.57
N GLY A 17 22.10 28.25 27.03
CA GLY A 17 22.12 28.48 25.59
C GLY A 17 23.15 27.60 24.87
N ARG A 18 24.39 27.53 25.40
CA ARG A 18 25.43 26.67 24.83
C ARG A 18 25.05 25.20 24.90
N SER A 19 24.63 24.75 26.08
CA SER A 19 24.24 23.33 26.31
C SER A 19 23.07 22.91 25.42
N LEU A 20 22.07 23.77 25.24
CA LEU A 20 20.93 23.52 24.37
C LEU A 20 21.34 23.33 22.91
N ILE A 21 22.20 24.24 22.38
CA ILE A 21 22.67 24.15 20.99
C ILE A 21 23.44 22.85 20.77
N ILE A 22 24.31 22.45 21.69
CA ILE A 22 25.08 21.21 21.57
C ILE A 22 24.15 19.99 21.63
N VAL A 23 23.22 19.94 22.60
CA VAL A 23 22.27 18.84 22.74
C VAL A 23 21.40 18.72 21.50
N LEU A 24 20.86 19.83 20.98
CA LEU A 24 20.04 19.82 19.76
C LEU A 24 20.84 19.40 18.53
N SER A 25 22.06 19.90 18.35
CA SER A 25 22.90 19.49 17.22
C SER A 25 23.20 17.98 17.23
N LEU A 26 23.58 17.44 18.38
CA LEU A 26 23.80 16.01 18.55
C LEU A 26 22.51 15.20 18.37
N ALA A 27 21.41 15.70 18.94
CA ALA A 27 20.11 15.01 18.84
C ALA A 27 19.65 14.92 17.37
N ILE A 28 19.76 16.00 16.60
CA ILE A 28 19.39 16.01 15.17
C ILE A 28 20.31 15.07 14.37
N THR A 29 21.62 15.10 14.65
CA THR A 29 22.59 14.23 13.97
C THR A 29 22.30 12.73 14.18
N ILE A 30 21.75 12.35 15.32
CA ILE A 30 21.37 10.97 15.63
C ILE A 30 19.94 10.68 15.13
N TRP A 31 19.01 11.60 15.33
CA TRP A 31 17.60 11.43 15.03
C TRP A 31 17.32 11.14 13.55
N VAL A 32 17.93 11.93 12.64
CA VAL A 32 17.65 11.79 11.20
C VAL A 32 17.98 10.40 10.66
N PRO A 33 19.22 9.86 10.79
CA PRO A 33 19.54 8.55 10.24
C PRO A 33 18.77 7.42 10.91
N VAL A 34 18.51 7.51 12.23
CA VAL A 34 17.75 6.49 12.95
C VAL A 34 16.30 6.47 12.47
N THR A 35 15.68 7.64 12.31
CA THR A 35 14.28 7.72 11.83
C THR A 35 14.16 7.20 10.40
N VAL A 36 15.06 7.62 9.50
CA VAL A 36 15.05 7.14 8.12
C VAL A 36 15.21 5.63 8.07
N HIS A 37 16.16 5.08 8.83
CA HIS A 37 16.36 3.64 8.89
C HIS A 37 15.12 2.88 9.40
N LEU A 38 14.49 3.35 10.48
CA LEU A 38 13.29 2.71 11.05
C LEU A 38 12.12 2.72 10.05
N VAL A 39 11.88 3.86 9.41
CA VAL A 39 10.80 4.05 8.44
C VAL A 39 11.03 3.18 7.21
N LEU A 40 12.24 3.19 6.64
CA LEU A 40 12.56 2.37 5.47
C LEU A 40 12.52 0.87 5.76
N ASN A 41 12.95 0.46 6.95
CA ASN A 41 12.91 -0.95 7.33
C ASN A 41 11.48 -1.46 7.52
N GLN A 42 10.58 -0.65 8.09
CA GLN A 42 9.16 -0.98 8.17
C GLN A 42 8.53 -1.08 6.78
N PHE A 43 8.74 -0.07 5.95
CA PHE A 43 8.28 -0.06 4.56
C PHE A 43 8.72 -1.33 3.80
N ARG A 44 10.00 -1.68 3.92
CA ARG A 44 10.54 -2.91 3.35
C ARG A 44 9.82 -4.16 3.85
N SER A 45 9.62 -4.28 5.17
CA SER A 45 9.03 -5.49 5.76
C SER A 45 7.59 -5.69 5.31
N GLU A 46 6.80 -4.62 5.22
CA GLU A 46 5.40 -4.67 4.78
C GLU A 46 5.29 -5.08 3.30
N ILE A 47 6.07 -4.42 2.42
CA ILE A 47 6.07 -4.74 0.98
C ILE A 47 6.61 -6.15 0.73
N SER A 48 7.74 -6.51 1.35
CA SER A 48 8.34 -7.83 1.14
C SER A 48 7.49 -8.97 1.69
N ALA A 49 6.76 -8.78 2.79
CA ALA A 49 5.91 -9.81 3.37
C ALA A 49 4.78 -10.22 2.41
N ARG A 50 4.07 -9.23 1.81
CA ARG A 50 2.99 -9.52 0.85
C ARG A 50 3.51 -10.16 -0.44
N ALA A 51 4.66 -9.68 -0.94
CA ALA A 51 5.32 -10.28 -2.10
C ALA A 51 5.75 -11.73 -1.81
N ALA A 52 6.35 -12.00 -0.64
CA ALA A 52 6.77 -13.34 -0.25
C ALA A 52 5.58 -14.31 -0.07
N ALA A 53 4.43 -13.80 0.39
CA ALA A 53 3.20 -14.58 0.50
C ALA A 53 2.52 -14.85 -0.86
N THR A 54 2.99 -14.27 -1.96
CA THR A 54 2.42 -14.46 -3.31
C THR A 54 3.41 -15.23 -4.18
N PRO A 55 3.13 -16.51 -4.49
CA PRO A 55 4.12 -17.36 -5.17
C PRO A 55 4.49 -16.88 -6.57
N LEU A 56 3.48 -16.63 -7.43
CA LEU A 56 3.65 -16.18 -8.80
C LEU A 56 2.52 -15.22 -9.20
N ILE A 57 2.83 -14.30 -10.11
CA ILE A 57 1.85 -13.44 -10.77
C ILE A 57 2.05 -13.58 -12.28
N ALA A 58 0.95 -13.83 -13.00
CA ALA A 58 0.91 -13.81 -14.46
C ALA A 58 0.10 -12.62 -14.96
N GLY A 59 0.42 -12.13 -16.15
CA GLY A 59 -0.26 -11.00 -16.77
C GLY A 59 0.26 -10.72 -18.18
N ALA A 60 -0.23 -9.69 -18.83
CA ALA A 60 0.23 -9.28 -20.13
C ALA A 60 1.72 -8.88 -20.11
N PRO A 61 2.46 -9.07 -21.21
CA PRO A 61 3.85 -8.62 -21.33
C PRO A 61 3.96 -7.11 -21.13
N GLY A 62 4.98 -6.65 -20.40
CA GLY A 62 5.20 -5.24 -20.13
C GLY A 62 6.06 -5.01 -18.89
N SER A 63 5.79 -3.93 -18.18
CA SER A 63 6.49 -3.60 -16.94
C SER A 63 6.21 -4.65 -15.85
N ARG A 64 7.29 -5.33 -15.42
CA ARG A 64 7.23 -6.33 -14.33
C ARG A 64 6.86 -5.69 -12.99
N VAL A 65 7.35 -4.47 -12.78
CA VAL A 65 7.10 -3.70 -11.55
C VAL A 65 5.64 -3.29 -11.47
N ASP A 66 5.08 -2.72 -12.56
CA ASP A 66 3.70 -2.27 -12.58
C ASP A 66 2.74 -3.45 -12.39
N LEU A 67 3.00 -4.59 -13.05
CA LEU A 67 2.22 -5.81 -12.87
C LEU A 67 2.27 -6.32 -11.43
N ALA A 68 3.46 -6.33 -10.81
CA ALA A 68 3.60 -6.77 -9.42
C ALA A 68 2.90 -5.84 -8.44
N LEU A 69 3.10 -4.51 -8.56
CA LEU A 69 2.47 -3.52 -7.71
C LEU A 69 0.94 -3.52 -7.87
N HIS A 70 0.47 -3.63 -9.12
CA HIS A 70 -0.96 -3.69 -9.41
C HIS A 70 -1.63 -4.93 -8.77
N ALA A 71 -1.03 -6.11 -8.93
CA ALA A 71 -1.59 -7.34 -8.37
C ALA A 71 -1.48 -7.45 -6.84
N LEU A 72 -0.47 -6.79 -6.23
CA LEU A 72 -0.24 -6.84 -4.79
C LEU A 72 -0.93 -5.71 -4.04
N TYR A 73 -1.04 -4.52 -4.64
CA TYR A 73 -1.46 -3.28 -3.95
C TYR A 73 -2.62 -2.56 -4.62
N PHE A 74 -3.17 -3.09 -5.72
CA PHE A 74 -4.30 -2.51 -6.44
C PHE A 74 -4.03 -1.10 -6.96
N GLU A 75 -2.79 -0.86 -7.41
CA GLU A 75 -2.34 0.45 -7.92
C GLU A 75 -3.26 1.02 -9.01
N ALA A 76 -3.38 2.36 -9.02
CA ALA A 76 -4.33 3.06 -9.86
C ALA A 76 -4.09 2.92 -11.38
N VAL A 77 -2.86 2.63 -11.79
CA VAL A 77 -2.51 2.43 -13.21
C VAL A 77 -2.56 0.94 -13.54
N PRO A 78 -3.63 0.45 -14.19
CA PRO A 78 -3.69 -0.95 -14.58
C PRO A 78 -2.63 -1.25 -15.65
N PRO A 79 -1.96 -2.40 -15.56
CA PRO A 79 -1.09 -2.87 -16.63
C PRO A 79 -1.90 -3.18 -17.90
N ALA A 80 -1.21 -3.56 -18.99
CA ALA A 80 -1.89 -4.12 -20.15
C ALA A 80 -2.72 -5.35 -19.74
N GLU A 81 -3.86 -5.53 -20.38
CA GLU A 81 -4.80 -6.61 -20.02
C GLU A 81 -4.30 -7.95 -20.56
N THR A 82 -4.51 -8.98 -19.77
CA THR A 82 -4.51 -10.38 -20.18
C THR A 82 -5.95 -10.87 -20.29
N THR A 83 -6.17 -12.16 -20.54
CA THR A 83 -7.52 -12.69 -20.71
C THR A 83 -7.79 -13.88 -19.77
N MET A 84 -9.08 -14.22 -19.62
CA MET A 84 -9.52 -15.36 -18.83
C MET A 84 -8.93 -16.69 -19.34
N ALA A 85 -8.56 -16.79 -20.63
CA ALA A 85 -7.85 -17.93 -21.19
C ALA A 85 -6.60 -18.33 -20.40
N GLN A 86 -5.91 -17.35 -19.77
CA GLN A 86 -4.75 -17.64 -18.90
C GLN A 86 -5.14 -18.42 -17.65
N VAL A 87 -6.29 -18.12 -17.06
CA VAL A 87 -6.82 -18.84 -15.89
C VAL A 87 -7.22 -20.25 -16.28
N ASP A 88 -7.92 -20.39 -17.41
CA ASP A 88 -8.41 -21.67 -17.92
C ASP A 88 -7.25 -22.60 -18.31
N GLU A 89 -6.20 -22.05 -18.95
CA GLU A 89 -4.96 -22.78 -19.27
C GLU A 89 -4.25 -23.28 -18.02
N MET A 90 -4.14 -22.43 -16.99
CA MET A 90 -3.51 -22.81 -15.71
C MET A 90 -4.32 -23.89 -14.99
N THR A 91 -5.63 -23.70 -14.90
CA THR A 91 -6.54 -24.62 -14.22
C THR A 91 -6.58 -25.98 -14.92
N SER A 92 -6.67 -26.00 -16.25
CA SER A 92 -6.69 -27.23 -17.05
C SER A 92 -5.37 -28.01 -16.99
N SER A 93 -4.24 -27.32 -16.76
CA SER A 93 -2.92 -27.95 -16.66
C SER A 93 -2.69 -28.71 -15.35
N ASP A 94 -3.55 -28.56 -14.36
CA ASP A 94 -3.46 -29.17 -13.01
C ASP A 94 -2.13 -28.87 -12.27
N LEU A 95 -1.51 -27.72 -12.60
CA LEU A 95 -0.25 -27.29 -11.99
C LEU A 95 -0.43 -26.44 -10.74
N GLY A 96 -1.61 -25.88 -10.53
CA GLY A 96 -1.87 -24.97 -9.41
C GLY A 96 -3.26 -24.36 -9.47
N ILE A 97 -3.53 -23.44 -8.57
CA ILE A 97 -4.75 -22.61 -8.55
C ILE A 97 -4.42 -21.29 -9.21
N ALA A 98 -5.28 -20.84 -10.14
CA ALA A 98 -5.18 -19.55 -10.79
C ALA A 98 -6.33 -18.66 -10.31
N ILE A 99 -6.00 -17.54 -9.70
CA ILE A 99 -6.94 -16.59 -9.12
C ILE A 99 -6.98 -15.35 -10.01
N PRO A 100 -8.11 -15.08 -10.70
CA PRO A 100 -8.24 -13.92 -11.55
C PRO A 100 -8.28 -12.62 -10.75
N LEU A 101 -7.68 -11.57 -11.29
CA LEU A 101 -7.78 -10.21 -10.77
C LEU A 101 -8.16 -9.27 -11.92
N HIS A 102 -9.23 -8.51 -11.73
CA HIS A 102 -9.61 -7.40 -12.60
C HIS A 102 -9.79 -6.15 -11.74
N VAL A 103 -8.75 -5.31 -11.71
CA VAL A 103 -8.68 -4.10 -10.88
C VAL A 103 -8.51 -2.90 -11.80
N ARG A 104 -9.59 -2.36 -12.28
CA ARG A 104 -9.60 -1.23 -13.22
C ARG A 104 -10.45 -0.07 -12.74
N PHE A 105 -11.40 -0.34 -11.89
CA PHE A 105 -12.40 0.62 -11.43
C PHE A 105 -12.16 1.02 -10.00
N ARG A 106 -12.73 2.18 -9.64
CA ARG A 106 -12.79 2.65 -8.27
C ARG A 106 -14.24 2.97 -7.91
N THR A 107 -14.54 3.06 -6.64
CA THR A 107 -15.83 3.56 -6.15
C THR A 107 -15.90 5.07 -6.34
N GLN A 108 -17.10 5.65 -6.31
CA GLN A 108 -17.25 7.10 -6.26
C GLN A 108 -16.58 7.67 -5.02
N SER A 109 -15.85 8.77 -5.21
CA SER A 109 -15.29 9.53 -4.10
C SER A 109 -16.40 10.24 -3.32
N GLN A 110 -16.23 10.32 -2.00
CA GLN A 110 -17.06 11.11 -1.12
C GLN A 110 -16.27 12.33 -0.61
N PRO A 111 -16.92 13.38 -0.08
CA PRO A 111 -16.21 14.52 0.46
C PRO A 111 -15.20 14.12 1.52
N GLY A 112 -13.90 14.28 1.20
CA GLY A 112 -12.79 13.91 2.08
C GLY A 112 -12.38 12.43 2.10
N VAL A 113 -12.97 11.60 1.23
CA VAL A 113 -12.63 10.18 1.08
C VAL A 113 -12.49 9.87 -0.41
N ASP A 114 -11.28 9.47 -0.82
CA ASP A 114 -11.03 9.02 -2.18
C ASP A 114 -11.75 7.70 -2.48
N GLY A 115 -12.09 7.49 -3.75
CA GLY A 115 -12.72 6.24 -4.17
C GLY A 115 -11.78 5.05 -3.96
N ALA A 116 -12.28 3.96 -3.38
CA ALA A 116 -11.55 2.72 -3.16
C ALA A 116 -11.43 1.89 -4.46
N PRO A 117 -10.34 1.12 -4.68
CA PRO A 117 -10.24 0.22 -5.81
C PRO A 117 -11.29 -0.90 -5.73
N ILE A 118 -11.91 -1.20 -6.86
CA ILE A 118 -12.83 -2.33 -7.00
C ILE A 118 -12.04 -3.50 -7.57
N VAL A 119 -11.95 -4.57 -6.80
CA VAL A 119 -11.20 -5.79 -7.11
C VAL A 119 -12.19 -6.89 -7.51
N GLY A 120 -12.32 -7.11 -8.83
CA GLY A 120 -13.03 -8.27 -9.36
C GLY A 120 -12.16 -9.50 -9.23
N THR A 121 -12.62 -10.51 -8.50
CA THR A 121 -11.85 -11.73 -8.26
C THR A 121 -12.77 -12.94 -8.05
N SER A 122 -12.20 -14.08 -7.69
CA SER A 122 -12.93 -15.31 -7.38
C SER A 122 -12.83 -15.66 -5.88
N PRO A 123 -13.68 -16.55 -5.37
CA PRO A 123 -13.68 -16.92 -3.94
C PRO A 123 -12.34 -17.43 -3.41
N GLU A 124 -11.53 -18.06 -4.25
CA GLU A 124 -10.20 -18.57 -3.91
C GLU A 124 -9.24 -17.48 -3.44
N TYR A 125 -9.49 -16.22 -3.82
CA TYR A 125 -8.70 -15.07 -3.35
C TYR A 125 -8.81 -14.90 -1.84
N PHE A 126 -10.02 -15.00 -1.30
CA PHE A 126 -10.27 -14.82 0.13
C PHE A 126 -9.63 -15.94 0.95
N GLU A 127 -9.70 -17.17 0.47
CA GLU A 127 -9.01 -18.32 1.09
C GLU A 127 -7.49 -18.15 1.02
N PHE A 128 -6.97 -17.76 -0.13
CA PHE A 128 -5.54 -17.54 -0.35
C PHE A 128 -4.96 -16.44 0.54
N ARG A 129 -5.74 -15.38 0.81
CA ARG A 129 -5.34 -14.24 1.65
C ARG A 129 -5.77 -14.39 3.12
N ASP A 130 -6.43 -15.47 3.48
CA ASP A 130 -7.01 -15.73 4.81
C ASP A 130 -7.90 -14.56 5.29
N LEU A 131 -8.74 -14.04 4.38
CA LEU A 131 -9.65 -12.93 4.67
C LEU A 131 -10.93 -13.46 5.31
N GLN A 132 -11.24 -12.94 6.49
CA GLN A 132 -12.39 -13.35 7.29
C GLN A 132 -13.46 -12.25 7.30
N ILE A 133 -14.75 -12.66 7.27
CA ILE A 133 -15.87 -11.74 7.43
C ILE A 133 -15.99 -11.31 8.90
N GLN A 134 -16.08 -10.01 9.14
CA GLN A 134 -16.40 -9.44 10.45
C GLN A 134 -17.90 -9.31 10.65
N SER A 135 -18.64 -8.91 9.61
CA SER A 135 -20.09 -8.75 9.66
C SER A 135 -20.70 -8.97 8.29
N GLY A 136 -21.93 -9.50 8.24
CA GLY A 136 -22.60 -9.86 7.00
C GLY A 136 -22.18 -11.23 6.45
N GLU A 137 -22.20 -11.36 5.13
CA GLU A 137 -21.96 -12.61 4.40
C GLU A 137 -20.98 -12.38 3.24
N MET A 138 -20.40 -13.47 2.73
CA MET A 138 -19.55 -13.45 1.53
C MET A 138 -20.40 -13.17 0.28
N LEU A 139 -19.69 -12.88 -0.84
CA LEU A 139 -20.28 -12.72 -2.16
C LEU A 139 -21.11 -13.94 -2.53
N SER A 140 -22.36 -13.73 -2.93
CA SER A 140 -23.26 -14.83 -3.35
C SER A 140 -23.91 -14.60 -4.71
N LEU A 141 -24.16 -13.35 -5.08
CA LEU A 141 -24.82 -12.98 -6.31
C LEU A 141 -23.99 -11.99 -7.14
N LEU A 142 -24.29 -11.95 -8.42
CA LEU A 142 -23.79 -10.90 -9.30
C LEU A 142 -24.25 -9.52 -8.76
N GLY A 143 -23.36 -8.54 -8.68
CA GLY A 143 -23.66 -7.22 -8.10
C GLY A 143 -23.43 -7.09 -6.60
N ASP A 144 -23.12 -8.18 -5.91
CA ASP A 144 -22.70 -8.12 -4.51
C ASP A 144 -21.26 -7.60 -4.39
N CYS A 145 -20.98 -6.94 -3.26
CA CYS A 145 -19.62 -6.58 -2.89
C CYS A 145 -19.35 -6.75 -1.38
N VAL A 146 -18.09 -7.04 -1.07
CA VAL A 146 -17.56 -7.11 0.30
C VAL A 146 -16.54 -6.00 0.48
N LEU A 147 -16.66 -5.25 1.56
CA LEU A 147 -15.80 -4.10 1.84
C LEU A 147 -14.61 -4.50 2.71
N GLY A 148 -13.44 -4.00 2.38
CA GLY A 148 -12.32 -3.95 3.31
C GLY A 148 -12.67 -3.13 4.55
N SER A 149 -12.06 -3.45 5.67
CA SER A 149 -12.39 -2.85 6.98
C SER A 149 -12.24 -1.31 7.00
N ARG A 150 -11.22 -0.79 6.33
CA ARG A 150 -10.95 0.67 6.26
C ARG A 150 -11.92 1.38 5.33
N VAL A 151 -12.30 0.77 4.20
CA VAL A 151 -13.33 1.31 3.31
C VAL A 151 -14.65 1.44 4.03
N ALA A 152 -15.08 0.38 4.73
CA ALA A 152 -16.32 0.38 5.50
C ALA A 152 -16.32 1.47 6.57
N ALA A 153 -15.21 1.64 7.29
CA ALA A 153 -15.07 2.68 8.31
C ALA A 153 -15.04 4.10 7.71
N ALA A 154 -14.25 4.32 6.64
CA ALA A 154 -14.09 5.63 6.02
C ALA A 154 -15.40 6.14 5.38
N MET A 155 -16.13 5.25 4.71
CA MET A 155 -17.40 5.57 4.06
C MET A 155 -18.62 5.36 4.97
N SER A 156 -18.42 4.88 6.22
CA SER A 156 -19.47 4.55 7.18
C SER A 156 -20.54 3.58 6.66
N LEU A 157 -20.11 2.61 5.84
CA LEU A 157 -20.98 1.62 5.21
C LEU A 157 -21.07 0.33 6.02
N LYS A 158 -22.21 -0.35 5.95
CA LYS A 158 -22.52 -1.60 6.65
C LYS A 158 -23.16 -2.61 5.69
N PRO A 159 -23.18 -3.90 6.03
CA PRO A 159 -23.96 -4.88 5.28
C PRO A 159 -25.42 -4.44 5.11
N GLY A 160 -25.93 -4.50 3.89
CA GLY A 160 -27.25 -4.00 3.48
C GLY A 160 -27.22 -2.64 2.80
N ASP A 161 -26.17 -1.85 2.95
CA ASP A 161 -25.97 -0.60 2.22
C ASP A 161 -25.59 -0.86 0.76
N SER A 162 -25.39 0.20 0.00
CA SER A 162 -24.94 0.11 -1.40
C SER A 162 -23.80 1.09 -1.67
N ILE A 163 -22.94 0.73 -2.62
CA ILE A 163 -21.84 1.56 -3.08
C ILE A 163 -21.84 1.65 -4.61
N LEU A 164 -21.48 2.82 -5.14
CA LEU A 164 -21.47 3.07 -6.58
C LEU A 164 -20.06 3.00 -7.14
N SER A 165 -19.91 2.39 -8.32
CA SER A 165 -18.67 2.51 -9.09
C SER A 165 -18.53 3.94 -9.65
N ALA A 166 -17.29 4.42 -9.79
CA ALA A 166 -17.04 5.71 -10.44
C ALA A 166 -17.23 5.57 -11.96
N PRO A 167 -17.78 6.59 -12.64
CA PRO A 167 -17.82 6.62 -14.09
C PRO A 167 -16.41 6.72 -14.67
N GLN A 168 -16.09 5.93 -15.70
CA GLN A 168 -14.76 5.95 -16.32
C GLN A 168 -14.45 7.26 -17.05
N ASN A 169 -15.45 7.89 -17.66
CA ASN A 169 -15.33 9.15 -18.39
C ASN A 169 -16.49 10.08 -18.05
N ALA A 170 -16.17 11.24 -17.50
CA ALA A 170 -17.15 12.31 -17.26
C ALA A 170 -17.80 12.85 -18.55
N PHE A 171 -17.28 12.47 -19.73
CA PHE A 171 -17.71 12.93 -21.05
C PHE A 171 -18.31 11.84 -21.94
N ASN A 172 -18.43 10.60 -21.45
CA ASN A 172 -19.03 9.54 -22.24
C ASN A 172 -20.55 9.60 -22.18
N LEU A 173 -21.12 10.35 -23.13
CA LEU A 173 -22.57 10.45 -23.34
C LEU A 173 -23.22 9.14 -23.80
N ALA A 174 -22.42 8.10 -24.08
CA ALA A 174 -22.87 6.86 -24.72
C ALA A 174 -23.10 5.70 -23.74
N GLY A 175 -23.00 5.89 -22.39
CA GLY A 175 -23.59 4.92 -21.50
C GLY A 175 -22.72 4.14 -20.55
N ASP A 176 -21.60 4.69 -20.05
CA ASP A 176 -20.95 4.12 -18.85
C ASP A 176 -21.74 4.56 -17.60
N TYR A 177 -22.77 3.81 -17.27
CA TYR A 177 -23.55 4.08 -16.07
C TYR A 177 -22.86 3.45 -14.87
N PRO A 178 -22.67 4.22 -13.76
CA PRO A 178 -22.12 3.66 -12.53
C PRO A 178 -23.01 2.51 -12.03
N LEU A 179 -22.38 1.36 -11.76
CA LEU A 179 -23.08 0.22 -11.19
C LEU A 179 -23.24 0.41 -9.67
N LYS A 180 -24.45 0.26 -9.18
CA LYS A 180 -24.78 0.22 -7.77
C LYS A 180 -24.61 -1.23 -7.27
N MET A 181 -23.60 -1.44 -6.43
CA MET A 181 -23.30 -2.74 -5.84
C MET A 181 -23.87 -2.81 -4.42
N LYS A 182 -24.42 -3.97 -4.05
CA LYS A 182 -24.94 -4.23 -2.72
C LYS A 182 -23.83 -4.70 -1.80
N VAL A 183 -23.64 -4.04 -0.66
CA VAL A 183 -22.70 -4.46 0.38
C VAL A 183 -23.27 -5.64 1.13
N THR A 184 -22.69 -6.82 0.95
CA THR A 184 -23.11 -8.06 1.63
C THR A 184 -22.33 -8.32 2.90
N GLY A 185 -21.05 -7.90 2.95
CA GLY A 185 -20.20 -8.10 4.10
C GLY A 185 -19.10 -7.05 4.25
N VAL A 186 -18.50 -7.07 5.42
CA VAL A 186 -17.31 -6.29 5.77
C VAL A 186 -16.26 -7.24 6.33
N LEU A 187 -15.03 -7.14 5.82
CA LEU A 187 -13.88 -7.94 6.25
C LEU A 187 -13.35 -7.50 7.62
N GLN A 188 -12.76 -8.45 8.33
CA GLN A 188 -11.95 -8.15 9.51
C GLN A 188 -10.69 -7.37 9.11
N PRO A 189 -10.15 -6.49 9.98
CA PRO A 189 -8.89 -5.81 9.72
C PRO A 189 -7.75 -6.80 9.48
N SER A 190 -7.19 -6.80 8.28
CA SER A 190 -6.06 -7.65 7.89
C SER A 190 -4.71 -6.94 8.00
N HIS A 191 -4.75 -5.62 8.20
CA HIS A 191 -3.57 -4.73 8.16
C HIS A 191 -2.78 -4.85 6.86
N SER A 192 -3.49 -5.06 5.76
CA SER A 192 -2.97 -5.23 4.41
C SER A 192 -3.72 -4.30 3.43
N PRO A 193 -3.29 -4.21 2.15
CA PRO A 193 -4.02 -3.46 1.12
C PRO A 193 -5.48 -3.89 0.95
N ASP A 194 -5.82 -5.12 1.36
CA ASP A 194 -7.18 -5.64 1.27
C ASP A 194 -8.16 -4.84 2.15
N ASP A 195 -7.67 -4.19 3.20
CA ASP A 195 -8.50 -3.33 4.05
C ASP A 195 -9.02 -2.08 3.32
N GLU A 196 -8.35 -1.66 2.23
CA GLU A 196 -8.69 -0.46 1.45
C GLU A 196 -9.36 -0.76 0.11
N ALA A 197 -9.73 -2.01 -0.14
CA ALA A 197 -10.34 -2.45 -1.38
C ALA A 197 -11.83 -2.82 -1.20
N VAL A 198 -12.56 -2.78 -2.31
CA VAL A 198 -13.91 -3.32 -2.45
C VAL A 198 -13.83 -4.55 -3.33
N PHE A 199 -14.19 -5.69 -2.78
CA PHE A 199 -14.14 -6.96 -3.50
C PHE A 199 -15.50 -7.31 -4.10
N THR A 200 -15.47 -7.82 -5.32
CA THR A 200 -16.65 -8.29 -6.03
C THR A 200 -16.28 -9.51 -6.88
N ASP A 201 -17.28 -10.26 -7.35
CA ASP A 201 -17.06 -11.30 -8.36
C ASP A 201 -16.47 -10.67 -9.62
N VAL A 202 -15.54 -11.35 -10.28
CA VAL A 202 -14.89 -10.85 -11.52
C VAL A 202 -15.92 -10.51 -12.59
N ARG A 203 -17.03 -11.23 -12.65
CA ARG A 203 -18.15 -10.99 -13.57
C ARG A 203 -18.84 -9.65 -13.29
N THR A 204 -18.98 -9.26 -12.02
CA THR A 204 -19.49 -7.93 -11.65
C THR A 204 -18.55 -6.84 -12.14
N ALA A 205 -17.23 -7.03 -12.05
CA ALA A 205 -16.26 -6.07 -12.60
C ALA A 205 -16.37 -5.98 -14.14
N TRP A 206 -16.68 -7.06 -14.85
CA TRP A 206 -16.96 -7.02 -16.28
C TRP A 206 -18.29 -6.34 -16.62
N VAL A 207 -19.29 -6.38 -15.74
CA VAL A 207 -20.50 -5.55 -15.90
C VAL A 207 -20.15 -4.08 -15.80
N ILE A 208 -19.31 -3.69 -14.83
CA ILE A 208 -18.81 -2.30 -14.72
C ILE A 208 -18.03 -1.89 -15.96
N ALA A 209 -17.27 -2.84 -16.57
CA ALA A 209 -16.54 -2.64 -17.83
C ALA A 209 -17.43 -2.55 -19.08
N GLY A 210 -18.74 -2.77 -18.95
CA GLY A 210 -19.67 -2.78 -20.08
C GLY A 210 -19.61 -4.05 -20.95
N ILE A 211 -18.86 -5.08 -20.56
CA ILE A 211 -18.78 -6.38 -21.25
C ILE A 211 -20.06 -7.19 -21.04
N GLY A 212 -20.66 -7.05 -19.86
CA GLY A 212 -21.95 -7.60 -19.51
C GLY A 212 -22.93 -6.48 -19.17
N HIS A 213 -24.19 -6.64 -19.55
CA HIS A 213 -25.26 -5.72 -19.14
C HIS A 213 -26.60 -6.46 -19.08
N GLY A 214 -27.52 -5.90 -18.33
CA GLY A 214 -28.91 -6.31 -18.27
C GLY A 214 -29.80 -5.18 -18.71
N HIS A 215 -30.87 -5.46 -19.40
CA HIS A 215 -31.85 -4.49 -19.82
C HIS A 215 -33.28 -5.04 -19.61
N GLN A 216 -34.26 -4.14 -19.60
CA GLN A 216 -35.66 -4.56 -19.55
C GLN A 216 -35.98 -5.41 -20.77
N GLU A 217 -36.76 -6.47 -20.55
CA GLU A 217 -37.28 -7.25 -21.65
C GLU A 217 -38.10 -6.35 -22.57
N VAL A 218 -37.72 -6.36 -23.85
CA VAL A 218 -38.46 -5.71 -24.90
C VAL A 218 -39.71 -6.56 -25.18
N ASN A 219 -40.84 -6.13 -24.66
CA ASN A 219 -42.12 -6.81 -24.86
C ASN A 219 -43.12 -5.94 -25.59
N SER A 220 -44.32 -6.43 -25.84
CA SER A 220 -45.38 -5.71 -26.55
C SER A 220 -45.88 -4.43 -25.87
N GLN A 221 -45.42 -4.14 -24.65
CA GLN A 221 -45.72 -2.91 -23.91
C GLN A 221 -44.59 -1.91 -23.94
N THR A 222 -43.44 -2.26 -24.57
CA THR A 222 -42.31 -1.35 -24.72
C THR A 222 -42.67 -0.23 -25.69
N ASP A 223 -42.30 1.01 -25.34
CA ASP A 223 -42.58 2.19 -26.15
C ASP A 223 -42.03 1.98 -27.58
N PRO A 224 -42.88 2.08 -28.63
CA PRO A 224 -42.46 1.92 -30.01
C PRO A 224 -41.31 2.84 -30.45
N ALA A 225 -41.10 3.96 -29.74
CA ALA A 225 -39.99 4.89 -29.98
C ALA A 225 -38.61 4.27 -29.60
N LEU A 226 -38.60 3.21 -28.79
CA LEU A 226 -37.40 2.49 -28.36
C LEU A 226 -37.05 1.31 -29.31
N LEU A 227 -37.88 1.05 -30.31
CA LEU A 227 -37.72 -0.05 -31.25
C LEU A 227 -37.19 0.49 -32.58
N LEU A 228 -36.06 -0.04 -33.07
CA LEU A 228 -35.47 0.32 -34.37
C LEU A 228 -36.11 -0.42 -35.54
N ASN A 229 -36.63 -1.63 -35.33
CA ASN A 229 -37.28 -2.45 -36.34
C ASN A 229 -38.29 -3.41 -35.71
N SER A 230 -39.55 -3.34 -36.12
CA SER A 230 -40.63 -4.17 -35.66
C SER A 230 -41.22 -5.09 -36.75
N ASP A 231 -40.62 -5.15 -37.94
CA ASP A 231 -41.23 -5.84 -39.07
C ASP A 231 -40.95 -7.34 -39.13
N ASP A 232 -40.07 -7.87 -38.28
CA ASP A 232 -39.79 -9.30 -38.24
C ASP A 232 -40.14 -9.86 -36.86
N LYS A 233 -41.11 -10.82 -36.82
CA LYS A 233 -41.61 -11.41 -35.57
C LYS A 233 -40.56 -12.25 -34.81
N THR A 234 -39.37 -12.38 -35.28
CA THR A 234 -38.28 -13.20 -34.76
C THR A 234 -37.11 -12.45 -34.16
N SER A 235 -36.93 -11.15 -34.42
CA SER A 235 -35.87 -10.34 -33.81
C SER A 235 -36.33 -8.89 -33.67
N VAL A 236 -36.37 -8.41 -32.42
CA VAL A 236 -36.67 -7.01 -32.09
C VAL A 236 -35.37 -6.33 -31.78
N THR A 237 -34.99 -5.35 -32.59
CA THR A 237 -33.80 -4.53 -32.32
C THR A 237 -34.20 -3.27 -31.60
N ALA A 238 -33.76 -3.14 -30.35
CA ALA A 238 -33.96 -1.96 -29.55
C ALA A 238 -32.92 -0.87 -29.91
N ASN A 239 -33.30 0.40 -29.78
CA ASN A 239 -32.38 1.49 -29.95
C ASN A 239 -31.55 1.76 -28.67
N ALA A 240 -30.54 2.62 -28.74
CA ALA A 240 -29.68 3.01 -27.62
C ALA A 240 -30.44 3.72 -26.45
N GLY A 241 -31.73 3.96 -26.58
CA GLY A 241 -32.56 4.52 -25.51
C GLY A 241 -33.08 3.49 -24.50
N VAL A 242 -32.85 2.17 -24.76
CA VAL A 242 -33.07 1.14 -23.74
C VAL A 242 -31.93 1.23 -22.72
N LEU A 243 -32.22 1.87 -21.58
CA LEU A 243 -31.22 2.07 -20.53
C LEU A 243 -30.84 0.73 -19.88
N PRO A 244 -29.54 0.44 -19.76
CA PRO A 244 -29.09 -0.72 -18.99
C PRO A 244 -29.44 -0.56 -17.51
N PHE A 245 -29.62 -1.66 -16.82
CA PHE A 245 -29.81 -1.63 -15.38
C PHE A 245 -28.54 -1.15 -14.68
N THR A 246 -28.68 -0.17 -13.80
CA THR A 246 -27.60 0.37 -12.97
C THR A 246 -27.48 -0.34 -11.61
N GLU A 247 -28.38 -1.28 -11.31
CA GLU A 247 -28.39 -2.09 -10.10
C GLU A 247 -28.81 -3.52 -10.43
N ILE A 248 -28.07 -4.48 -9.89
CA ILE A 248 -28.37 -5.91 -10.04
C ILE A 248 -29.19 -6.35 -8.83
N THR A 249 -30.34 -6.95 -9.09
CA THR A 249 -31.25 -7.45 -8.06
C THR A 249 -31.67 -8.89 -8.39
N ALA A 250 -32.21 -9.61 -7.41
CA ALA A 250 -32.72 -10.96 -7.64
C ALA A 250 -33.84 -10.99 -8.72
N GLY A 251 -34.52 -9.87 -8.97
CA GLY A 251 -35.58 -9.78 -9.97
C GLY A 251 -35.13 -9.53 -11.39
N ASN A 252 -33.89 -9.04 -11.59
CA ASN A 252 -33.36 -8.71 -12.92
C ASN A 252 -32.04 -9.46 -13.27
N ILE A 253 -31.52 -10.28 -12.37
CA ILE A 253 -30.23 -10.97 -12.57
C ILE A 253 -30.24 -11.86 -13.81
N ASP A 254 -31.36 -12.49 -14.13
CA ASP A 254 -31.51 -13.36 -15.29
C ASP A 254 -31.51 -12.62 -16.63
N SER A 255 -31.70 -11.28 -16.62
CA SER A 255 -31.59 -10.43 -17.81
C SER A 255 -30.14 -10.05 -18.13
N PHE A 256 -29.20 -10.28 -17.20
CA PHE A 256 -27.79 -9.96 -17.43
C PHE A 256 -27.12 -11.01 -18.30
N HIS A 257 -26.49 -10.56 -19.37
CA HIS A 257 -25.77 -11.38 -20.31
C HIS A 257 -24.43 -10.73 -20.66
N PHE A 258 -23.48 -11.55 -21.10
CA PHE A 258 -22.12 -11.13 -21.44
C PHE A 258 -21.92 -11.30 -22.95
N HIS A 259 -21.18 -10.35 -23.55
CA HIS A 259 -20.88 -10.34 -24.97
C HIS A 259 -19.45 -10.81 -25.23
N GLY A 260 -19.29 -11.80 -26.09
CA GLY A 260 -17.99 -12.37 -26.48
C GLY A 260 -17.76 -13.77 -25.90
N GLU A 261 -16.63 -14.35 -26.26
CA GLU A 261 -16.22 -15.66 -25.74
C GLU A 261 -15.65 -15.47 -24.32
N PRO A 262 -16.06 -16.29 -23.33
CA PRO A 262 -15.61 -16.16 -21.94
C PRO A 262 -14.10 -16.14 -21.77
N GLU A 263 -13.38 -16.92 -22.59
CA GLU A 263 -11.91 -16.97 -22.60
C GLU A 263 -11.25 -15.63 -22.98
N SER A 264 -11.97 -14.77 -23.71
CA SER A 264 -11.47 -13.46 -24.15
C SER A 264 -11.68 -12.34 -23.14
N PHE A 265 -12.40 -12.59 -22.04
CA PHE A 265 -12.71 -11.55 -21.07
C PHE A 265 -11.46 -11.05 -20.37
N PRO A 266 -11.32 -9.71 -20.21
CA PRO A 266 -10.08 -9.11 -19.76
C PRO A 266 -9.84 -9.32 -18.26
N LEU A 267 -8.55 -9.48 -17.94
CA LEU A 267 -8.03 -9.49 -16.59
C LEU A 267 -6.82 -8.55 -16.51
N THR A 268 -6.58 -7.95 -15.37
CA THR A 268 -5.40 -7.12 -15.17
C THR A 268 -4.20 -7.91 -14.63
N ALA A 269 -4.46 -9.01 -13.91
CA ALA A 269 -3.45 -9.93 -13.42
C ALA A 269 -4.08 -11.28 -13.05
N VAL A 270 -3.25 -12.30 -12.89
CA VAL A 270 -3.63 -13.62 -12.34
C VAL A 270 -2.63 -13.99 -11.26
N ILE A 271 -3.09 -14.23 -10.04
CA ILE A 271 -2.26 -14.83 -9.00
C ILE A 271 -2.24 -16.34 -9.24
N VAL A 272 -1.05 -16.92 -9.27
CA VAL A 272 -0.90 -18.36 -9.49
C VAL A 272 -0.25 -19.00 -8.28
N VAL A 273 -0.96 -19.95 -7.69
CA VAL A 273 -0.53 -20.72 -6.52
C VAL A 273 -0.17 -22.13 -6.98
N PRO A 274 1.12 -22.44 -7.23
CA PRO A 274 1.54 -23.76 -7.67
C PRO A 274 1.29 -24.82 -6.59
N LYS A 275 0.96 -26.04 -7.00
CA LYS A 275 0.78 -27.17 -6.07
C LYS A 275 2.08 -27.54 -5.36
N ASP A 276 3.20 -27.49 -6.08
CA ASP A 276 4.52 -27.85 -5.60
C ASP A 276 5.63 -27.08 -6.34
N GLU A 277 6.86 -27.24 -5.91
CA GLU A 277 8.03 -26.61 -6.51
C GLU A 277 8.23 -27.02 -7.98
N LYS A 278 7.94 -28.28 -8.33
CA LYS A 278 8.06 -28.79 -9.69
C LYS A 278 7.03 -28.11 -10.62
N SER A 279 5.82 -27.93 -10.14
CA SER A 279 4.76 -27.19 -10.84
C SER A 279 5.17 -25.72 -11.02
N ARG A 280 5.75 -25.09 -10.01
CA ARG A 280 6.28 -23.72 -10.09
C ARG A 280 7.31 -23.56 -11.21
N VAL A 281 8.28 -24.46 -11.28
CA VAL A 281 9.32 -24.43 -12.33
C VAL A 281 8.70 -24.65 -13.71
N ARG A 282 7.72 -25.55 -13.84
CA ARG A 282 7.04 -25.81 -15.11
C ARG A 282 6.24 -24.59 -15.60
N ILE A 283 5.51 -23.92 -14.68
CA ILE A 283 4.79 -22.70 -14.99
C ILE A 283 5.76 -21.63 -15.48
N LEU A 284 6.82 -21.33 -14.72
CA LEU A 284 7.80 -20.33 -15.11
C LEU A 284 8.45 -20.66 -16.46
N GLY A 285 8.78 -21.94 -16.70
CA GLY A 285 9.36 -22.41 -17.97
C GLY A 285 8.42 -22.16 -19.18
N ARG A 286 7.11 -22.35 -19.00
CA ARG A 286 6.12 -22.10 -20.03
C ARG A 286 6.08 -20.62 -20.47
N TYR A 287 6.17 -19.69 -19.51
CA TYR A 287 6.14 -18.25 -19.77
C TYR A 287 7.50 -17.63 -20.11
N SER A 288 8.59 -18.40 -20.06
CA SER A 288 9.92 -17.92 -20.44
C SER A 288 10.19 -17.93 -21.95
N SER A 289 9.30 -18.51 -22.74
CA SER A 289 9.45 -18.55 -24.20
C SER A 289 9.19 -17.18 -24.83
N ALA A 290 10.00 -16.79 -25.82
CA ALA A 290 9.85 -15.51 -26.52
C ALA A 290 8.53 -15.36 -27.31
N SER A 291 7.79 -16.44 -27.51
CA SER A 291 6.48 -16.47 -28.17
C SER A 291 5.31 -16.42 -27.18
N SER A 292 5.56 -16.30 -25.87
CA SER A 292 4.48 -16.24 -24.89
C SER A 292 3.71 -14.93 -25.00
N THR A 293 2.39 -15.02 -25.05
CA THR A 293 1.46 -13.89 -25.04
C THR A 293 1.26 -13.30 -23.65
N ALA A 294 1.84 -13.92 -22.63
CA ALA A 294 1.80 -13.48 -21.24
C ALA A 294 3.16 -13.64 -20.58
N GLN A 295 3.40 -12.89 -19.51
CA GLN A 295 4.56 -13.03 -18.63
C GLN A 295 4.14 -13.62 -17.29
N CYS A 296 5.06 -14.35 -16.66
CA CYS A 296 4.92 -14.83 -15.30
C CYS A 296 6.16 -14.42 -14.49
N LEU A 297 5.93 -13.84 -13.33
CA LEU A 297 6.97 -13.29 -12.48
C LEU A 297 6.86 -13.81 -11.04
N LYS A 298 7.98 -13.77 -10.34
CA LYS A 298 8.06 -14.01 -8.91
C LYS A 298 8.04 -12.65 -8.20
N PRO A 299 6.98 -12.31 -7.48
CA PRO A 299 6.87 -11.00 -6.83
C PRO A 299 8.05 -10.64 -5.92
N PRO A 300 8.62 -11.56 -5.11
CA PRO A 300 9.76 -11.22 -4.27
C PRO A 300 10.96 -10.69 -5.06
N GLU A 301 11.28 -11.30 -6.22
CA GLU A 301 12.42 -10.86 -7.04
C GLU A 301 12.21 -9.45 -7.60
N VAL A 302 10.99 -9.12 -8.00
CA VAL A 302 10.63 -7.79 -8.53
C VAL A 302 10.65 -6.74 -7.42
N ILE A 303 10.12 -7.06 -6.25
CA ILE A 303 10.13 -6.16 -5.09
C ILE A 303 11.56 -5.94 -4.58
N GLU A 304 12.43 -6.95 -4.56
CA GLU A 304 13.84 -6.78 -4.21
C GLU A 304 14.56 -5.86 -5.20
N GLU A 305 14.30 -5.98 -6.50
CA GLU A 305 14.84 -5.09 -7.52
C GLU A 305 14.41 -3.64 -7.27
N LEU A 306 13.14 -3.38 -7.00
CA LEU A 306 12.61 -2.07 -6.64
C LEU A 306 13.23 -1.54 -5.35
N LEU A 307 13.31 -2.37 -4.31
CA LEU A 307 13.91 -2.00 -3.03
C LEU A 307 15.41 -1.72 -3.14
N SER A 308 16.11 -2.30 -4.13
CA SER A 308 17.54 -2.02 -4.35
C SER A 308 17.83 -0.54 -4.62
N ILE A 309 16.88 0.17 -5.24
CA ILE A 309 16.96 1.62 -5.47
C ILE A 309 16.82 2.37 -4.13
N VAL A 310 15.89 1.93 -3.29
CA VAL A 310 15.67 2.51 -1.95
C VAL A 310 16.91 2.32 -1.07
N PHE A 311 17.60 1.19 -1.15
CA PHE A 311 18.85 0.96 -0.42
C PHE A 311 19.99 1.89 -0.83
N ARG A 312 20.07 2.27 -2.09
CA ARG A 312 21.08 3.26 -2.51
C ARG A 312 20.81 4.61 -1.86
N ILE A 313 19.56 5.01 -1.74
CA ILE A 313 19.17 6.25 -1.05
C ILE A 313 19.54 6.14 0.44
N GLU A 314 19.24 5.02 1.10
CA GLU A 314 19.61 4.77 2.49
C GLU A 314 21.13 4.86 2.70
N GLN A 315 21.93 4.25 1.83
CA GLN A 315 23.38 4.35 1.88
C GLN A 315 23.87 5.78 1.74
N MET A 316 23.27 6.59 0.85
CA MET A 316 23.62 8.03 0.72
C MET A 316 23.25 8.80 1.99
N VAL A 317 22.10 8.55 2.59
CA VAL A 317 21.70 9.17 3.88
C VAL A 317 22.70 8.79 4.98
N TRP A 318 23.12 7.53 5.06
CA TRP A 318 24.14 7.09 6.01
C TRP A 318 25.48 7.80 5.80
N LEU A 319 25.94 7.91 4.57
CA LEU A 319 27.19 8.61 4.24
C LEU A 319 27.13 10.09 4.63
N CYS A 320 26.05 10.78 4.29
CA CYS A 320 25.80 12.17 4.69
C CYS A 320 25.73 12.32 6.22
N SER A 321 25.12 11.36 6.90
CA SER A 321 24.99 11.37 8.37
C SER A 321 26.34 11.16 9.06
N ILE A 322 27.21 10.30 8.53
CA ILE A 322 28.57 10.12 9.03
C ILE A 322 29.37 11.43 8.84
N ALA A 323 29.28 12.06 7.68
CA ALA A 323 29.94 13.34 7.43
C ALA A 323 29.43 14.42 8.40
N ALA A 324 28.13 14.52 8.62
CA ALA A 324 27.53 15.43 9.58
C ALA A 324 27.97 15.14 11.02
N ALA A 325 28.08 13.87 11.40
CA ALA A 325 28.55 13.45 12.72
C ALA A 325 30.01 13.85 12.95
N VAL A 326 30.86 13.72 11.93
CA VAL A 326 32.27 14.17 12.00
C VAL A 326 32.35 15.69 12.18
N VAL A 327 31.59 16.45 11.39
CA VAL A 327 31.55 17.92 11.50
C VAL A 327 31.03 18.34 12.86
N THR A 328 29.94 17.73 13.34
CA THR A 328 29.36 17.99 14.67
C THR A 328 30.37 17.66 15.79
N GLY A 329 31.08 16.54 15.66
CA GLY A 329 32.14 16.13 16.58
C GLY A 329 33.31 17.13 16.64
N LEU A 330 33.76 17.63 15.48
CA LEU A 330 34.80 18.64 15.41
C LEU A 330 34.33 19.99 16.03
N LEU A 331 33.12 20.41 15.74
CA LEU A 331 32.52 21.62 16.35
C LEU A 331 32.41 21.48 17.86
N LEU A 332 31.96 20.29 18.34
CA LEU A 332 31.91 20.00 19.78
C LEU A 332 33.29 20.07 20.43
N ALA A 333 34.30 19.46 19.80
CA ALA A 333 35.69 19.54 20.27
C ALA A 333 36.22 20.99 20.32
N LEU A 334 35.89 21.80 19.33
CA LEU A 334 36.24 23.21 19.28
C LEU A 334 35.56 24.00 20.41
N VAL A 335 34.26 23.82 20.59
CA VAL A 335 33.48 24.48 21.66
C VAL A 335 33.98 24.08 23.05
N LEU A 336 34.28 22.79 23.25
CA LEU A 336 34.86 22.30 24.50
C LEU A 336 36.25 22.89 24.76
N SER A 337 37.13 22.91 23.74
CA SER A 337 38.47 23.52 23.82
C SER A 337 38.39 24.99 24.19
N LEU A 338 37.52 25.77 23.52
CA LEU A 338 37.29 27.16 23.84
C LEU A 338 36.75 27.36 25.26
N SER A 339 35.77 26.53 25.66
CA SER A 339 35.23 26.56 27.03
C SER A 339 36.30 26.30 28.09
N MET A 340 37.21 25.34 27.82
CA MET A 340 38.34 25.07 28.73
C MET A 340 39.28 26.24 28.83
N ARG A 341 39.59 26.90 27.72
CA ARG A 341 40.44 28.10 27.73
C ARG A 341 39.82 29.25 28.52
N LEU A 342 38.54 29.53 28.34
CA LEU A 342 37.80 30.56 29.07
C LEU A 342 37.72 30.29 30.58
N ARG A 343 37.63 29.01 30.97
CA ARG A 343 37.57 28.56 32.37
C ARG A 343 38.93 28.24 32.99
N ALA A 344 40.04 28.46 32.27
CA ALA A 344 41.39 28.15 32.74
C ALA A 344 41.71 28.80 34.09
N ALA A 345 41.28 30.05 34.32
CA ALA A 345 41.44 30.75 35.61
C ALA A 345 40.66 30.08 36.76
N GLU A 346 39.41 29.66 36.52
CA GLU A 346 38.58 28.93 37.51
C GLU A 346 39.19 27.56 37.83
N MET A 347 39.66 26.82 36.82
CA MET A 347 40.33 25.54 37.03
C MET A 347 41.65 25.70 37.80
N MET A 348 42.41 26.75 37.54
CA MET A 348 43.63 27.05 38.28
C MET A 348 43.31 27.38 39.74
N THR A 349 42.21 28.09 40.00
CA THR A 349 41.76 28.37 41.36
C THR A 349 41.35 27.10 42.10
N MET A 350 40.61 26.22 41.46
CA MET A 350 40.26 24.90 42.00
C MET A 350 41.51 24.06 42.34
N PHE A 351 42.49 24.07 41.43
CA PHE A 351 43.74 23.36 41.64
C PHE A 351 44.51 23.94 42.83
N ARG A 352 44.57 25.27 43.00
CA ARG A 352 45.19 25.95 44.14
C ARG A 352 44.47 25.68 45.47
N LEU A 353 43.16 25.42 45.42
CA LEU A 353 42.36 25.03 46.59
C LEU A 353 42.51 23.53 46.93
N GLY A 354 43.41 22.81 46.24
CA GLY A 354 43.70 21.39 46.53
C GLY A 354 42.94 20.36 45.72
N CYS A 355 42.16 20.74 44.71
CA CYS A 355 41.51 19.78 43.82
C CYS A 355 42.56 19.06 42.97
N SER A 356 42.48 17.75 42.86
CA SER A 356 43.36 16.97 41.97
C SER A 356 43.03 17.22 40.51
N ARG A 357 44.01 17.07 39.63
CA ARG A 357 43.80 17.13 38.16
C ARG A 357 42.76 16.11 37.69
N MET A 358 42.72 14.94 38.35
CA MET A 358 41.75 13.90 38.06
C MET A 358 40.32 14.32 38.37
N THR A 359 40.11 15.08 39.48
CA THR A 359 38.80 15.63 39.82
C THR A 359 38.30 16.64 38.79
N ILE A 360 39.18 17.48 38.26
CA ILE A 360 38.85 18.47 37.23
C ILE A 360 38.51 17.72 35.90
N ALA A 361 39.29 16.71 35.53
CA ALA A 361 39.04 15.90 34.36
C ALA A 361 37.71 15.12 34.43
N THR A 362 37.41 14.51 35.62
CA THR A 362 36.13 13.80 35.83
C THR A 362 34.92 14.72 35.76
N LEU A 363 35.03 15.98 36.17
CA LEU A 363 33.97 16.97 36.01
C LEU A 363 33.66 17.22 34.52
N GLN A 364 34.70 17.42 33.69
CA GLN A 364 34.54 17.69 32.26
C GLN A 364 33.99 16.46 31.50
N ILE A 365 34.51 15.27 31.79
CA ILE A 365 34.01 14.03 31.21
C ILE A 365 32.54 13.86 31.59
N SER A 366 32.15 14.18 32.83
CA SER A 366 30.75 14.10 33.28
C SER A 366 29.85 15.07 32.50
N GLU A 367 30.33 16.30 32.20
CA GLU A 367 29.59 17.26 31.34
C GLU A 367 29.32 16.66 29.94
N ILE A 368 30.33 16.09 29.30
CA ILE A 368 30.24 15.47 27.98
C ILE A 368 29.26 14.28 28.03
N VAL A 369 29.41 13.40 29.01
CA VAL A 369 28.56 12.20 29.15
C VAL A 369 27.09 12.58 29.35
N ILE A 370 26.81 13.55 30.23
CA ILE A 370 25.43 14.02 30.43
C ILE A 370 24.85 14.62 29.15
N THR A 371 25.65 15.43 28.43
CA THR A 371 25.22 16.05 27.17
C THR A 371 24.92 14.98 26.11
N MET A 372 25.76 13.95 25.95
CA MET A 372 25.55 12.84 25.05
C MET A 372 24.32 12.03 25.44
N LEU A 373 24.13 11.70 26.70
CA LEU A 373 22.97 10.96 27.19
C LEU A 373 21.67 11.73 26.95
N THR A 374 21.65 13.03 27.28
CA THR A 374 20.43 13.85 27.04
C THR A 374 20.12 13.98 25.55
N ALA A 375 21.13 14.16 24.70
CA ALA A 375 20.95 14.19 23.25
C ALA A 375 20.44 12.84 22.71
N SER A 376 20.98 11.71 23.17
CA SER A 376 20.54 10.38 22.78
C SER A 376 19.10 10.09 23.21
N ILE A 377 18.71 10.45 24.43
CA ILE A 377 17.34 10.30 24.92
C ILE A 377 16.38 11.16 24.08
N LEU A 378 16.77 12.41 23.79
CA LEU A 378 15.96 13.30 22.95
C LEU A 378 15.82 12.75 21.53
N ALA A 379 16.91 12.27 20.94
CA ALA A 379 16.92 11.70 19.59
C ALA A 379 16.05 10.42 19.50
N THR A 380 16.18 9.51 20.48
CA THR A 380 15.39 8.27 20.49
C THR A 380 13.92 8.53 20.73
N SER A 381 13.56 9.46 21.64
CA SER A 381 12.16 9.85 21.85
C SER A 381 11.56 10.53 20.61
N ALA A 382 12.32 11.39 19.96
CA ALA A 382 11.90 12.03 18.71
C ALA A 382 11.75 11.00 17.58
N SER A 383 12.70 10.05 17.44
CA SER A 383 12.61 8.96 16.45
C SER A 383 11.38 8.09 16.68
N TRP A 384 11.09 7.74 17.92
CA TRP A 384 9.90 6.94 18.24
C TRP A 384 8.61 7.68 17.93
N LEU A 385 8.53 8.98 18.27
CA LEU A 385 7.38 9.82 17.97
C LEU A 385 7.17 9.98 16.45
N THR A 386 8.25 10.29 15.71
CA THR A 386 8.16 10.42 14.24
C THR A 386 7.83 9.10 13.57
N PHE A 387 8.37 7.99 14.06
CA PHE A 387 8.03 6.66 13.58
C PHE A 387 6.54 6.36 13.77
N PHE A 388 5.98 6.64 14.95
CA PHE A 388 4.56 6.43 15.24
C PHE A 388 3.65 7.29 14.35
N LEU A 389 3.99 8.57 14.15
CA LEU A 389 3.24 9.48 13.27
C LEU A 389 3.41 9.14 11.78
N ALA A 390 4.61 8.72 11.39
CA ALA A 390 4.91 8.36 10.02
C ALA A 390 4.31 7.01 9.62
N SER A 391 4.22 6.05 10.53
CA SER A 391 3.63 4.73 10.24
C SER A 391 2.18 4.84 9.77
N ASP A 392 1.38 5.70 10.40
CA ASP A 392 -0.01 5.97 9.99
C ASP A 392 -0.08 6.71 8.65
N SER A 393 0.82 7.67 8.42
CA SER A 393 0.85 8.45 7.18
C SER A 393 1.40 7.65 6.02
N LEU A 394 2.40 6.80 6.26
CA LEU A 394 2.97 5.90 5.25
C LEU A 394 1.95 4.86 4.79
N ARG A 395 1.17 4.29 5.71
CA ARG A 395 0.09 3.39 5.35
C ARG A 395 -0.96 4.07 4.48
N ARG A 396 -1.29 5.35 4.72
CA ARG A 396 -2.20 6.13 3.87
C ARG A 396 -1.62 6.52 2.52
N LEU A 397 -0.29 6.57 2.39
CA LEU A 397 0.40 6.90 1.13
C LEU A 397 0.69 5.63 0.29
N LEU A 398 0.75 4.46 0.93
CA LEU A 398 1.03 3.19 0.28
C LEU A 398 -0.23 2.43 -0.09
N PHE A 399 -1.31 2.72 0.61
CA PHE A 399 -2.61 2.11 0.49
C PHE A 399 -3.69 3.19 0.56
#